data_bdae5530806058d9ed1b4875417bd835
#
_entry.id   bdae5530806058d9ed1b4875417bd835
#
_cell.length_a   1.000
_cell.length_b   1.000
_cell.length_c   1.000
_cell.angle_alpha   90.00
_cell.angle_beta   90.00
_cell.angle_gamma   90.00
#
_symmetry.space_group_name_H-M   'P 1'
#
loop_
_entity.id
_entity.type
_entity.pdbx_description
1 polymer ?
#
loop_
_entity_poly.entity_id
_entity_poly.type
_entity_poly.pdbx_seq_one_letter_code
_entity_poly.pdbx_strand_id
1 'polypeptide(L)'
;MSIIRLTLLALLACVPLLAQAAPYQLTTAWPVNVGPLNPHLYTPNQMFAQSMVYEPLVKYQADGSVQPWLATRWRHSADGKTWWFTLRDDVAFSNGEPFNAQAAAANFQAVLANRQRHAWLELANQITDVRALSATELQITLKSAYAPLLQELALPRPFRFIAPSQFIDGGTARGIKAPIGTGPWRLASSQLNQRDVLVRNERYWGRKPALQQITIKVIPDATSRAVAFETGEIDMLYGDEGLLPLDTFERFRHHPGYVARLSAPAETVMLALNASQGPTREQAVREALNYAVDKQTLVDSVLYGTQQVADTLFAPSVPYAPQNLTPRRYDPTKARALLEQAGWQQLEGQPWRQKAGQPLAIELAFIGTDALAKSMAEIIQANLRQVGVQVTLVGEEESSIYARQREGRFGMIFNRTWGSPYDPHAFLSSMRVPSHADYQAQRGLPDKALIDKEISEVLTTGDEAQRRKLYHDVLTRLHQDAVYLPISYVSLMSVARQEVGEIPFAPVTSEIPFDQITPVTP
;
A
#
# COMPACT_ATOMS: atom_id res chain seq x y z
N MET A 1 -82.62 43.86 22.93
CA MET A 1 -81.23 43.91 23.41
C MET A 1 -80.60 42.54 23.15
N SER A 2 -79.90 42.35 22.01
CA SER A 2 -79.31 41.10 21.62
C SER A 2 -77.80 41.23 21.69
N ILE A 3 -77.15 40.34 22.44
CA ILE A 3 -75.73 40.29 22.61
C ILE A 3 -75.19 39.24 21.58
N ILE A 4 -74.47 39.74 20.59
CA ILE A 4 -73.74 38.87 19.60
C ILE A 4 -72.42 38.45 20.23
N ARG A 5 -72.27 37.15 20.47
CA ARG A 5 -70.97 36.55 20.83
C ARG A 5 -70.17 36.24 19.56
N LEU A 6 -69.08 36.95 19.38
CA LEU A 6 -68.03 36.60 18.37
C LEU A 6 -67.13 35.49 18.92
N THR A 7 -67.18 34.33 18.30
CA THR A 7 -66.23 33.22 18.57
C THR A 7 -65.06 33.33 17.57
N LEU A 8 -63.86 33.70 18.06
CA LEU A 8 -62.66 33.70 17.30
C LEU A 8 -62.09 32.23 17.24
N LEU A 9 -62.17 31.62 16.10
CA LEU A 9 -61.45 30.35 15.83
C LEU A 9 -59.96 30.66 15.52
N ALA A 10 -59.09 30.36 16.46
CA ALA A 10 -57.66 30.37 16.23
C ALA A 10 -57.26 29.07 15.47
N LEU A 11 -57.01 29.17 14.16
CA LEU A 11 -56.34 28.10 13.39
C LEU A 11 -54.83 28.05 13.78
N LEU A 12 -54.45 27.11 14.64
CA LEU A 12 -53.05 26.75 14.81
C LEU A 12 -52.60 26.02 13.54
N ALA A 13 -51.86 26.70 12.68
CA ALA A 13 -51.12 26.08 11.59
C ALA A 13 -49.96 25.27 12.20
N CYS A 14 -50.12 23.95 12.33
CA CYS A 14 -49.02 23.03 12.55
C CYS A 14 -48.11 23.05 11.31
N VAL A 15 -47.06 23.85 11.32
CA VAL A 15 -45.95 23.74 10.40
C VAL A 15 -45.16 22.50 10.88
N PRO A 16 -45.06 21.43 10.09
CA PRO A 16 -44.17 20.33 10.46
C PRO A 16 -42.76 20.90 10.48
N LEU A 17 -42.14 21.00 11.66
CA LEU A 17 -40.68 21.10 11.76
C LEU A 17 -40.13 19.84 11.09
N LEU A 18 -39.69 19.98 9.86
CA LEU A 18 -38.78 19.01 9.25
C LEU A 18 -37.54 18.99 10.14
N ALA A 19 -37.49 18.01 11.05
CA ALA A 19 -36.29 17.71 11.79
C ALA A 19 -35.20 17.42 10.75
N GLN A 20 -34.35 18.40 10.48
CA GLN A 20 -33.15 18.16 9.68
C GLN A 20 -32.33 17.11 10.45
N ALA A 21 -32.23 15.93 9.89
CA ALA A 21 -31.36 14.91 10.44
C ALA A 21 -29.98 15.55 10.72
N ALA A 22 -29.43 15.29 11.91
CA ALA A 22 -28.12 15.81 12.27
C ALA A 22 -27.10 15.39 11.21
N PRO A 23 -26.16 16.27 10.85
CA PRO A 23 -25.18 15.95 9.82
C PRO A 23 -24.41 14.69 10.21
N TYR A 24 -24.38 13.69 9.31
CA TYR A 24 -23.65 12.47 9.57
C TYR A 24 -22.14 12.77 9.52
N GLN A 25 -21.51 12.68 10.68
CA GLN A 25 -20.09 12.94 10.90
C GLN A 25 -19.42 11.68 11.43
N LEU A 26 -18.14 11.53 11.16
CA LEU A 26 -17.33 10.39 11.59
C LEU A 26 -16.01 10.89 12.15
N THR A 27 -15.58 10.28 13.26
CA THR A 27 -14.26 10.54 13.85
C THR A 27 -13.40 9.27 13.77
N THR A 28 -12.19 9.44 13.27
CA THR A 28 -11.17 8.38 13.24
C THR A 28 -9.85 8.91 13.81
N ALA A 29 -8.82 8.07 13.87
CA ALA A 29 -7.49 8.48 14.30
C ALA A 29 -6.41 8.03 13.33
N TRP A 30 -5.34 8.82 13.27
CA TRP A 30 -4.11 8.51 12.53
C TRP A 30 -2.90 8.91 13.37
N PRO A 31 -1.72 8.26 13.20
CA PRO A 31 -0.54 8.57 14.00
C PRO A 31 -0.02 10.00 13.89
N VAL A 32 -0.22 10.63 12.74
CA VAL A 32 0.28 11.96 12.39
C VAL A 32 -0.77 12.75 11.60
N ASN A 33 -0.58 14.06 11.47
CA ASN A 33 -1.44 14.86 10.58
C ASN A 33 -1.35 14.40 9.12
N VAL A 34 -2.42 14.64 8.36
CA VAL A 34 -2.49 14.27 6.92
C VAL A 34 -1.46 15.00 6.06
N GLY A 35 -0.87 16.07 6.57
CA GLY A 35 0.13 16.89 5.89
C GLY A 35 -0.48 17.93 4.95
N PRO A 36 0.36 18.64 4.18
CA PRO A 36 -0.09 19.68 3.26
C PRO A 36 -0.86 19.16 2.04
N LEU A 37 -0.97 17.85 1.88
CA LEU A 37 -1.71 17.16 0.81
C LEU A 37 -1.26 17.60 -0.59
N ASN A 38 0.05 17.67 -0.82
CA ASN A 38 0.58 17.85 -2.16
C ASN A 38 0.87 16.46 -2.78
N PRO A 39 0.07 15.96 -3.74
CA PRO A 39 0.24 14.62 -4.30
C PRO A 39 1.50 14.48 -5.16
N HIS A 40 2.13 15.59 -5.57
CA HIS A 40 3.40 15.60 -6.29
C HIS A 40 4.62 15.53 -5.35
N LEU A 41 4.39 15.45 -4.03
CA LEU A 41 5.41 15.28 -3.01
C LEU A 41 5.05 14.09 -2.11
N TYR A 42 6.03 13.60 -1.35
CA TYR A 42 5.86 12.45 -0.48
C TYR A 42 5.67 12.85 0.98
N THR A 43 6.49 12.35 1.89
CA THR A 43 6.43 12.73 3.31
C THR A 43 6.53 14.26 3.49
N PRO A 44 5.72 14.86 4.37
CA PRO A 44 4.83 14.26 5.35
C PRO A 44 3.38 14.00 4.88
N ASN A 45 3.11 13.95 3.59
CA ASN A 45 1.75 13.78 3.05
C ASN A 45 1.26 12.34 3.18
N GLN A 46 0.04 12.14 3.70
CA GLN A 46 -0.57 10.82 3.85
C GLN A 46 -1.36 10.42 2.60
N MET A 47 -1.09 9.23 2.06
CA MET A 47 -1.67 8.76 0.78
C MET A 47 -3.19 8.65 0.83
N PHE A 48 -3.76 8.11 1.91
CA PHE A 48 -5.22 7.98 2.02
C PHE A 48 -5.93 9.32 1.93
N ALA A 49 -5.38 10.35 2.57
CA ALA A 49 -5.98 11.69 2.56
C ALA A 49 -5.76 12.39 1.21
N GLN A 50 -4.64 12.13 0.53
CA GLN A 50 -4.45 12.59 -0.86
C GLN A 50 -5.53 11.99 -1.77
N SER A 51 -5.83 10.69 -1.67
CA SER A 51 -6.86 10.02 -2.46
C SER A 51 -8.27 10.53 -2.18
N MET A 52 -8.54 11.07 -1.00
CA MET A 52 -9.82 11.71 -0.68
C MET A 52 -10.03 13.05 -1.43
N VAL A 53 -8.93 13.79 -1.63
CA VAL A 53 -8.97 15.15 -2.21
C VAL A 53 -8.73 15.13 -3.71
N TYR A 54 -7.92 14.19 -4.22
CA TYR A 54 -7.47 14.14 -5.61
C TYR A 54 -7.83 12.83 -6.29
N GLU A 55 -8.33 12.94 -7.51
CA GLU A 55 -8.75 11.78 -8.30
C GLU A 55 -7.76 11.48 -9.43
N PRO A 56 -7.69 10.19 -9.88
CA PRO A 56 -6.87 9.77 -11.02
C PRO A 56 -7.60 9.93 -12.36
N LEU A 57 -6.87 9.77 -13.48
CA LEU A 57 -7.49 9.63 -14.80
C LEU A 57 -8.32 8.35 -14.90
N VAL A 58 -7.83 7.26 -14.36
CA VAL A 58 -8.45 5.93 -14.36
C VAL A 58 -8.40 5.35 -12.94
N LYS A 59 -9.37 4.53 -12.56
CA LYS A 59 -9.50 3.96 -11.21
C LYS A 59 -9.16 2.47 -11.22
N TYR A 60 -8.28 2.05 -10.31
CA TYR A 60 -7.86 0.66 -10.16
C TYR A 60 -8.97 -0.21 -9.57
N GLN A 61 -9.05 -1.48 -10.02
CA GLN A 61 -9.99 -2.48 -9.55
C GLN A 61 -9.27 -3.63 -8.84
N ALA A 62 -9.99 -4.37 -8.00
CA ALA A 62 -9.45 -5.48 -7.22
C ALA A 62 -8.86 -6.63 -8.07
N ASP A 63 -9.32 -6.79 -9.30
CA ASP A 63 -8.81 -7.78 -10.25
C ASP A 63 -7.57 -7.33 -11.04
N GLY A 64 -7.04 -6.13 -10.74
CA GLY A 64 -5.89 -5.53 -11.43
C GLY A 64 -6.25 -4.76 -12.70
N SER A 65 -7.51 -4.75 -13.12
CA SER A 65 -8.00 -3.93 -14.22
C SER A 65 -8.15 -2.47 -13.81
N VAL A 66 -8.39 -1.60 -14.77
CA VAL A 66 -8.73 -0.20 -14.55
C VAL A 66 -10.04 0.15 -15.22
N GLN A 67 -10.79 1.06 -14.61
CA GLN A 67 -12.03 1.59 -15.18
C GLN A 67 -11.90 3.09 -15.46
N PRO A 68 -12.72 3.63 -16.39
CA PRO A 68 -12.83 5.07 -16.62
C PRO A 68 -13.13 5.83 -15.32
N TRP A 69 -12.50 7.03 -15.17
CA TRP A 69 -12.79 7.94 -14.07
C TRP A 69 -12.80 9.39 -14.56
N LEU A 70 -11.74 10.20 -14.30
CA LEU A 70 -11.64 11.53 -14.93
C LEU A 70 -11.44 11.46 -16.44
N ALA A 71 -10.81 10.38 -16.94
CA ALA A 71 -10.84 9.99 -18.34
C ALA A 71 -11.99 9.02 -18.59
N THR A 72 -12.82 9.30 -19.59
CA THR A 72 -13.97 8.46 -19.98
C THR A 72 -13.60 7.33 -20.93
N ARG A 73 -12.52 7.52 -21.70
CA ARG A 73 -11.97 6.55 -22.64
C ARG A 73 -10.53 6.90 -23.00
N TRP A 74 -9.82 5.91 -23.52
CA TRP A 74 -8.45 6.08 -24.00
C TRP A 74 -8.17 5.18 -25.20
N ARG A 75 -7.14 5.52 -25.94
CA ARG A 75 -6.60 4.75 -27.05
C ARG A 75 -5.10 4.99 -27.13
N HIS A 76 -4.38 4.10 -27.80
CA HIS A 76 -2.94 4.26 -28.03
C HIS A 76 -2.58 3.98 -29.49
N SER A 77 -1.39 4.45 -29.90
CA SER A 77 -0.79 4.13 -31.19
C SER A 77 -0.42 2.64 -31.27
N ALA A 78 -0.26 2.13 -32.48
CA ALA A 78 0.08 0.73 -32.71
C ALA A 78 1.41 0.31 -32.05
N ASP A 79 2.36 1.25 -31.93
CA ASP A 79 3.65 1.04 -31.25
C ASP A 79 3.59 1.25 -29.73
N GLY A 80 2.40 1.57 -29.18
CA GLY A 80 2.17 1.76 -27.75
C GLY A 80 2.84 2.99 -27.12
N LYS A 81 3.41 3.90 -27.95
CA LYS A 81 4.18 5.05 -27.44
C LYS A 81 3.35 6.31 -27.25
N THR A 82 2.25 6.45 -27.97
CA THR A 82 1.39 7.63 -27.84
C THR A 82 0.02 7.20 -27.34
N TRP A 83 -0.43 7.85 -26.30
CA TRP A 83 -1.72 7.60 -25.66
C TRP A 83 -2.58 8.86 -25.73
N TRP A 84 -3.86 8.70 -26.02
CA TRP A 84 -4.87 9.76 -26.03
C TRP A 84 -5.96 9.42 -25.03
N PHE A 85 -6.28 10.37 -24.15
CA PHE A 85 -7.32 10.26 -23.14
C PHE A 85 -8.41 11.29 -23.44
N THR A 86 -9.65 10.84 -23.51
CA THR A 86 -10.81 11.74 -23.54
C THR A 86 -11.23 11.99 -22.10
N LEU A 87 -11.16 13.23 -21.65
CA LEU A 87 -11.50 13.64 -20.29
C LEU A 87 -13.00 13.99 -20.21
N ARG A 88 -13.54 13.93 -18.99
CA ARG A 88 -14.85 14.47 -18.65
C ARG A 88 -14.86 15.98 -18.86
N ASP A 89 -16.03 16.51 -19.21
CA ASP A 89 -16.28 17.96 -19.39
C ASP A 89 -17.17 18.55 -18.29
N ASP A 90 -17.66 17.72 -17.37
CA ASP A 90 -18.56 18.07 -16.29
C ASP A 90 -17.86 18.13 -14.89
N VAL A 91 -16.52 18.14 -14.86
CA VAL A 91 -15.74 18.13 -13.62
C VAL A 91 -15.16 19.51 -13.33
N ALA A 92 -15.31 19.93 -12.07
CA ALA A 92 -14.63 21.12 -11.55
C ALA A 92 -13.83 20.78 -10.29
N PHE A 93 -12.75 21.51 -10.08
CA PHE A 93 -12.06 21.53 -8.78
C PHE A 93 -12.97 22.08 -7.68
N SER A 94 -12.66 21.78 -6.42
CA SER A 94 -13.49 22.18 -5.29
C SER A 94 -13.62 23.72 -5.10
N ASN A 95 -12.73 24.51 -5.71
CA ASN A 95 -12.81 25.97 -5.79
C ASN A 95 -13.63 26.49 -7.00
N GLY A 96 -14.10 25.60 -7.87
CA GLY A 96 -14.91 25.95 -9.04
C GLY A 96 -14.14 26.13 -10.34
N GLU A 97 -12.81 26.03 -10.36
CA GLU A 97 -12.04 25.98 -11.60
C GLU A 97 -12.40 24.73 -12.41
N PRO A 98 -12.50 24.79 -13.74
CA PRO A 98 -12.80 23.62 -14.55
C PRO A 98 -11.60 22.66 -14.56
N PHE A 99 -11.85 21.35 -14.41
CA PHE A 99 -10.89 20.33 -14.74
C PHE A 99 -10.97 20.06 -16.26
N ASN A 100 -9.87 20.22 -16.95
CA ASN A 100 -9.76 20.01 -18.39
C ASN A 100 -8.36 19.50 -18.76
N ALA A 101 -8.13 19.25 -20.06
CA ALA A 101 -6.84 18.74 -20.53
C ALA A 101 -5.67 19.71 -20.29
N GLN A 102 -5.92 21.04 -20.27
CA GLN A 102 -4.89 22.03 -19.95
C GLN A 102 -4.46 21.92 -18.47
N ALA A 103 -5.44 21.81 -17.57
CA ALA A 103 -5.16 21.61 -16.14
C ALA A 103 -4.45 20.27 -15.90
N ALA A 104 -4.87 19.20 -16.55
CA ALA A 104 -4.21 17.89 -16.49
C ALA A 104 -2.76 17.97 -17.00
N ALA A 105 -2.52 18.55 -18.17
CA ALA A 105 -1.18 18.71 -18.74
C ALA A 105 -0.26 19.53 -17.84
N ALA A 106 -0.76 20.62 -17.23
CA ALA A 106 0.01 21.43 -16.28
C ALA A 106 0.46 20.62 -15.06
N ASN A 107 -0.39 19.73 -14.52
CA ASN A 107 -0.02 18.84 -13.42
C ASN A 107 1.04 17.82 -13.83
N PHE A 108 0.90 17.17 -14.99
CA PHE A 108 1.94 16.28 -15.52
C PHE A 108 3.28 17.03 -15.68
N GLN A 109 3.26 18.23 -16.27
CA GLN A 109 4.46 19.05 -16.45
C GLN A 109 5.12 19.40 -15.11
N ALA A 110 4.32 19.73 -14.06
CA ALA A 110 4.83 20.00 -12.71
C ALA A 110 5.53 18.78 -12.09
N VAL A 111 4.97 17.58 -12.28
CA VAL A 111 5.60 16.31 -11.85
C VAL A 111 6.89 16.06 -12.63
N LEU A 112 6.86 16.20 -13.95
CA LEU A 112 8.00 15.94 -14.82
C LEU A 112 9.14 16.96 -14.67
N ALA A 113 8.84 18.20 -14.30
CA ALA A 113 9.84 19.20 -13.93
C ALA A 113 10.67 18.80 -12.69
N ASN A 114 10.10 17.94 -11.83
CA ASN A 114 10.77 17.40 -10.65
C ASN A 114 11.03 15.88 -10.78
N ARG A 115 11.30 15.41 -11.99
CA ARG A 115 11.38 13.99 -12.37
C ARG A 115 12.30 13.17 -11.47
N GLN A 116 13.42 13.71 -11.04
CA GLN A 116 14.35 12.99 -10.17
C GLN A 116 13.71 12.51 -8.85
N ARG A 117 12.77 13.29 -8.31
CA ARG A 117 12.04 12.90 -7.10
C ARG A 117 11.12 11.70 -7.33
N HIS A 118 10.72 11.49 -8.58
CA HIS A 118 9.83 10.43 -9.01
C HIS A 118 10.55 9.29 -9.75
N ALA A 119 11.88 9.22 -9.67
CA ALA A 119 12.70 8.24 -10.40
C ALA A 119 12.40 6.77 -10.05
N TRP A 120 11.80 6.53 -8.89
CA TRP A 120 11.32 5.22 -8.46
C TRP A 120 10.12 4.71 -9.30
N LEU A 121 9.37 5.60 -9.94
CA LEU A 121 8.20 5.29 -10.76
C LEU A 121 8.58 5.29 -12.24
N GLU A 122 8.51 4.14 -12.87
CA GLU A 122 8.97 3.98 -14.25
C GLU A 122 8.19 4.86 -15.24
N LEU A 123 6.89 5.04 -15.04
CA LEU A 123 6.09 5.92 -15.89
C LEU A 123 6.64 7.35 -15.93
N ALA A 124 7.10 7.89 -14.80
CA ALA A 124 7.72 9.21 -14.77
C ALA A 124 8.99 9.29 -15.64
N ASN A 125 9.72 8.16 -15.77
CA ASN A 125 10.90 8.05 -16.62
C ASN A 125 10.54 7.86 -18.10
N GLN A 126 9.42 7.18 -18.37
CA GLN A 126 8.95 6.89 -19.73
C GLN A 126 8.30 8.08 -20.42
N ILE A 127 7.59 8.96 -19.70
CA ILE A 127 6.91 10.10 -20.31
C ILE A 127 7.93 11.11 -20.88
N THR A 128 7.81 11.40 -22.17
CA THR A 128 8.62 12.41 -22.87
C THR A 128 7.88 13.72 -23.07
N ASP A 129 6.55 13.65 -23.23
CA ASP A 129 5.72 14.82 -23.50
C ASP A 129 4.27 14.60 -23.05
N VAL A 130 3.60 15.66 -22.62
CA VAL A 130 2.17 15.68 -22.31
C VAL A 130 1.55 16.97 -22.84
N ARG A 131 0.51 16.84 -23.66
CA ARG A 131 -0.16 17.97 -24.34
C ARG A 131 -1.66 17.90 -24.24
N ALA A 132 -2.29 19.05 -24.03
CA ALA A 132 -3.72 19.22 -24.26
C ALA A 132 -3.95 19.51 -25.77
N LEU A 133 -4.65 18.62 -26.46
CA LEU A 133 -5.01 18.80 -27.85
C LEU A 133 -6.31 19.61 -28.02
N SER A 134 -7.19 19.52 -27.03
CA SER A 134 -8.41 20.31 -26.89
C SER A 134 -8.73 20.49 -25.40
N ALA A 135 -9.89 20.99 -25.05
CA ALA A 135 -10.33 21.07 -23.67
C ALA A 135 -10.52 19.68 -23.01
N THR A 136 -10.86 18.67 -23.83
CA THR A 136 -11.18 17.32 -23.35
C THR A 136 -10.24 16.23 -23.87
N GLU A 137 -9.24 16.54 -24.67
CA GLU A 137 -8.32 15.54 -25.20
C GLU A 137 -6.89 15.79 -24.71
N LEU A 138 -6.36 14.84 -23.94
CA LEU A 138 -4.99 14.82 -23.42
C LEU A 138 -4.17 13.78 -24.17
N GLN A 139 -2.98 14.17 -24.65
CA GLN A 139 -2.01 13.26 -25.25
C GLN A 139 -0.81 13.06 -24.31
N ILE A 140 -0.39 11.81 -24.13
CA ILE A 140 0.82 11.42 -23.41
C ILE A 140 1.72 10.65 -24.39
N THR A 141 2.98 11.07 -24.50
CA THR A 141 4.00 10.41 -25.34
C THR A 141 5.08 9.79 -24.47
N LEU A 142 5.44 8.55 -24.80
CA LEU A 142 6.42 7.73 -24.07
C LEU A 142 7.68 7.51 -24.92
N LYS A 143 8.81 7.21 -24.27
CA LYS A 143 10.05 6.75 -24.93
C LYS A 143 9.86 5.39 -25.61
N SER A 144 9.17 4.48 -24.93
CA SER A 144 8.86 3.12 -25.40
C SER A 144 7.47 2.72 -24.96
N ALA A 145 6.92 1.64 -25.54
CA ALA A 145 5.70 1.03 -25.03
C ALA A 145 5.86 0.70 -23.54
N TYR A 146 4.84 0.99 -22.75
CA TYR A 146 4.84 0.74 -21.31
C TYR A 146 3.49 0.17 -20.87
N ALA A 147 3.48 -1.13 -20.58
CA ALA A 147 2.25 -1.86 -20.29
C ALA A 147 1.54 -1.41 -19.00
N PRO A 148 2.23 -1.10 -17.88
CA PRO A 148 1.58 -0.69 -16.63
C PRO A 148 1.11 0.78 -16.60
N LEU A 149 1.13 1.50 -17.72
CA LEU A 149 0.78 2.93 -17.76
C LEU A 149 -0.53 3.24 -17.04
N LEU A 150 -1.58 2.48 -17.33
CA LEU A 150 -2.91 2.74 -16.75
C LEU A 150 -2.93 2.45 -15.25
N GLN A 151 -2.27 1.38 -14.79
CA GLN A 151 -2.16 1.05 -13.38
C GLN A 151 -1.38 2.14 -12.62
N GLU A 152 -0.31 2.66 -13.20
CA GLU A 152 0.49 3.73 -12.57
C GLU A 152 -0.22 5.10 -12.60
N LEU A 153 -1.09 5.36 -13.59
CA LEU A 153 -1.96 6.53 -13.59
C LEU A 153 -3.07 6.44 -12.53
N ALA A 154 -3.38 5.25 -12.03
CA ALA A 154 -4.34 5.05 -10.96
C ALA A 154 -3.74 5.21 -9.55
N LEU A 155 -2.40 5.31 -9.41
CA LEU A 155 -1.71 5.46 -8.13
C LEU A 155 -2.19 6.69 -7.34
N PRO A 156 -2.14 6.68 -6.00
CA PRO A 156 -2.46 7.84 -5.16
C PRO A 156 -1.55 9.05 -5.40
N ARG A 157 -0.38 8.83 -5.99
CA ARG A 157 0.65 9.84 -6.34
C ARG A 157 1.65 9.26 -7.35
N PRO A 158 2.36 10.09 -8.18
CA PRO A 158 2.29 11.55 -8.22
C PRO A 158 1.24 12.10 -9.22
N PHE A 159 0.68 11.28 -10.11
CA PHE A 159 -0.17 11.74 -11.22
C PHE A 159 -1.63 11.97 -10.76
N ARG A 160 -1.81 12.94 -9.86
CA ARG A 160 -3.08 13.46 -9.38
C ARG A 160 -3.14 14.96 -9.66
N PHE A 161 -4.35 15.55 -9.68
CA PHE A 161 -4.60 16.86 -10.25
C PHE A 161 -4.95 17.90 -9.19
N ILE A 162 -4.06 18.88 -9.04
CA ILE A 162 -4.23 20.07 -8.21
C ILE A 162 -4.75 21.19 -9.12
N ALA A 163 -5.67 22.03 -8.66
CA ALA A 163 -6.09 23.22 -9.40
C ALA A 163 -4.86 24.08 -9.75
N PRO A 164 -4.63 24.44 -11.03
CA PRO A 164 -3.43 25.17 -11.44
C PRO A 164 -3.23 26.52 -10.74
N SER A 165 -4.29 27.18 -10.30
CA SER A 165 -4.22 28.42 -9.49
C SER A 165 -3.51 28.23 -8.14
N GLN A 166 -3.37 26.97 -7.68
CA GLN A 166 -2.70 26.62 -6.43
C GLN A 166 -1.19 26.39 -6.58
N PHE A 167 -0.67 26.41 -7.80
CA PHE A 167 0.76 26.26 -8.06
C PHE A 167 1.53 27.46 -7.49
N ILE A 168 2.75 27.20 -7.01
CA ILE A 168 3.71 28.20 -6.56
C ILE A 168 4.78 28.31 -7.64
N ASP A 169 4.98 29.52 -8.18
CA ASP A 169 5.93 29.81 -9.26
C ASP A 169 5.81 28.86 -10.48
N GLY A 170 4.56 28.58 -10.87
CA GLY A 170 4.24 27.74 -12.02
C GLY A 170 4.44 26.24 -11.80
N GLY A 171 4.68 25.78 -10.56
CA GLY A 171 4.90 24.37 -10.24
C GLY A 171 4.45 23.99 -8.85
N THR A 172 4.83 22.79 -8.43
CA THR A 172 4.41 22.19 -7.15
C THR A 172 5.59 21.69 -6.30
N ALA A 173 6.82 21.77 -6.81
CA ALA A 173 8.00 21.23 -6.14
C ALA A 173 8.33 21.91 -4.81
N ARG A 174 7.96 23.20 -4.65
CA ARG A 174 8.16 23.98 -3.43
C ARG A 174 6.94 24.00 -2.51
N GLY A 175 5.88 23.30 -2.86
CA GLY A 175 4.60 23.28 -2.17
C GLY A 175 3.43 23.73 -3.05
N ILE A 176 2.29 23.89 -2.44
CA ILE A 176 1.04 24.40 -3.04
C ILE A 176 0.42 25.42 -2.10
N LYS A 177 -0.40 26.34 -2.63
CA LYS A 177 -1.10 27.36 -1.81
C LYS A 177 -2.18 26.72 -0.93
N ALA A 178 -2.97 25.80 -1.52
CA ALA A 178 -3.99 25.03 -0.82
C ALA A 178 -4.26 23.69 -1.55
N PRO A 179 -4.71 22.64 -0.83
CA PRO A 179 -5.02 21.35 -1.43
C PRO A 179 -6.40 21.36 -2.10
N ILE A 180 -6.46 21.89 -3.32
CA ILE A 180 -7.67 21.98 -4.13
C ILE A 180 -7.64 20.92 -5.22
N GLY A 181 -8.47 19.89 -5.07
CA GLY A 181 -8.63 18.77 -5.99
C GLY A 181 -10.05 18.64 -6.52
N THR A 182 -10.31 17.57 -7.29
CA THR A 182 -11.63 17.23 -7.84
C THR A 182 -12.41 16.25 -6.98
N GLY A 183 -11.78 15.67 -5.96
CA GLY A 183 -12.30 14.56 -5.17
C GLY A 183 -13.52 14.90 -4.31
N PRO A 184 -14.13 13.85 -3.72
CA PRO A 184 -15.34 13.99 -2.90
C PRO A 184 -15.13 14.74 -1.59
N TRP A 185 -13.89 14.95 -1.18
CA TRP A 185 -13.53 15.61 0.08
C TRP A 185 -12.61 16.81 -0.14
N ARG A 186 -12.66 17.76 0.78
CA ARG A 186 -11.73 18.89 0.87
C ARG A 186 -11.25 19.07 2.30
N LEU A 187 -9.99 19.43 2.48
CA LEU A 187 -9.43 19.77 3.78
C LEU A 187 -10.03 21.11 4.25
N ALA A 188 -10.74 21.12 5.37
CA ALA A 188 -11.34 22.30 5.96
C ALA A 188 -10.41 22.97 6.98
N SER A 189 -9.73 22.18 7.79
CA SER A 189 -8.74 22.67 8.77
C SER A 189 -7.74 21.58 9.14
N SER A 190 -6.55 22.01 9.55
CA SER A 190 -5.51 21.16 10.13
C SER A 190 -4.93 21.86 11.36
N GLN A 191 -4.88 21.13 12.48
CA GLN A 191 -4.26 21.57 13.72
C GLN A 191 -3.12 20.63 14.05
N LEU A 192 -1.89 21.14 14.01
CA LEU A 192 -0.69 20.33 14.17
C LEU A 192 -0.73 19.51 15.47
N ASN A 193 -0.43 18.21 15.36
CA ASN A 193 -0.42 17.22 16.44
C ASN A 193 -1.75 17.09 17.18
N GLN A 194 -2.87 17.53 16.59
CA GLN A 194 -4.19 17.45 17.21
C GLN A 194 -5.20 16.75 16.30
N ARG A 195 -5.52 17.36 15.16
CA ARG A 195 -6.54 16.83 14.25
C ARG A 195 -6.52 17.49 12.89
N ASP A 196 -7.06 16.78 11.93
CA ASP A 196 -7.44 17.29 10.61
C ASP A 196 -8.94 17.10 10.42
N VAL A 197 -9.57 18.05 9.72
CA VAL A 197 -11.00 18.00 9.42
C VAL A 197 -11.19 18.06 7.91
N LEU A 198 -11.78 17.02 7.35
CA LEU A 198 -12.21 16.98 5.96
C LEU A 198 -13.72 17.12 5.90
N VAL A 199 -14.22 17.89 4.94
CA VAL A 199 -15.65 18.08 4.69
C VAL A 199 -15.99 17.67 3.28
N ARG A 200 -17.22 17.23 3.08
CA ARG A 200 -17.73 16.84 1.76
C ARG A 200 -17.58 17.99 0.77
N ASN A 201 -17.12 17.66 -0.44
CA ASN A 201 -17.09 18.58 -1.55
C ASN A 201 -18.50 18.69 -2.16
N GLU A 202 -19.20 19.78 -1.90
CA GLU A 202 -20.56 20.00 -2.42
C GLU A 202 -20.61 20.21 -3.94
N ARG A 203 -19.46 20.45 -4.58
CA ARG A 203 -19.31 20.56 -6.05
C ARG A 203 -18.86 19.25 -6.70
N TYR A 204 -18.80 18.16 -5.91
CA TYR A 204 -18.34 16.87 -6.44
C TYR A 204 -19.23 16.39 -7.59
N TRP A 205 -18.61 16.04 -8.69
CA TRP A 205 -19.27 15.61 -9.93
C TRP A 205 -19.90 14.22 -9.84
N GLY A 206 -19.34 13.36 -8.99
CA GLY A 206 -19.81 12.00 -8.77
C GLY A 206 -20.90 11.91 -7.69
N ARG A 207 -21.17 10.67 -7.24
CA ARG A 207 -22.08 10.45 -6.12
C ARG A 207 -21.49 11.04 -4.84
N LYS A 208 -22.16 12.01 -4.27
CA LYS A 208 -21.73 12.64 -3.02
C LYS A 208 -21.75 11.63 -1.87
N PRO A 209 -20.70 11.58 -1.03
CA PRO A 209 -20.69 10.79 0.20
C PRO A 209 -21.89 11.07 1.10
N ALA A 210 -22.36 10.05 1.82
CA ALA A 210 -23.39 10.24 2.87
C ALA A 210 -22.84 11.04 4.06
N LEU A 211 -21.58 10.77 4.42
CA LEU A 211 -20.83 11.55 5.41
C LEU A 211 -20.69 13.00 4.95
N GLN A 212 -20.86 13.94 5.88
CA GLN A 212 -20.65 15.37 5.61
C GLN A 212 -19.31 15.87 6.13
N GLN A 213 -18.77 15.21 7.16
CA GLN A 213 -17.49 15.56 7.78
C GLN A 213 -16.78 14.32 8.32
N ILE A 214 -15.46 14.35 8.22
CA ILE A 214 -14.56 13.38 8.83
C ILE A 214 -13.56 14.16 9.67
N THR A 215 -13.46 13.79 10.96
CA THR A 215 -12.44 14.30 11.87
C THR A 215 -11.38 13.21 12.06
N ILE A 216 -10.14 13.52 11.75
CA ILE A 216 -8.99 12.61 11.93
C ILE A 216 -8.19 13.13 13.11
N LYS A 217 -8.29 12.48 14.27
CA LYS A 217 -7.50 12.82 15.45
C LYS A 217 -6.08 12.30 15.32
N VAL A 218 -5.11 13.09 15.75
CA VAL A 218 -3.71 12.66 15.79
C VAL A 218 -3.46 11.93 17.10
N ILE A 219 -3.33 10.60 17.02
CA ILE A 219 -3.03 9.73 18.17
C ILE A 219 -1.87 8.80 17.77
N PRO A 220 -0.61 9.14 18.11
CA PRO A 220 0.56 8.41 17.63
C PRO A 220 0.67 6.96 18.15
N ASP A 221 0.26 6.72 19.40
CA ASP A 221 0.40 5.43 20.04
C ASP A 221 -0.78 4.50 19.72
N ALA A 222 -0.50 3.27 19.30
CA ALA A 222 -1.51 2.29 18.89
C ALA A 222 -2.45 1.87 20.03
N THR A 223 -1.92 1.73 21.26
CA THR A 223 -2.73 1.39 22.44
C THR A 223 -3.68 2.54 22.77
N SER A 224 -3.20 3.78 22.69
CA SER A 224 -4.03 4.97 22.90
C SER A 224 -5.15 5.09 21.86
N ARG A 225 -4.90 4.71 20.59
CA ARG A 225 -5.96 4.63 19.57
C ARG A 225 -7.01 3.59 19.93
N ALA A 226 -6.60 2.42 20.42
CA ALA A 226 -7.52 1.38 20.89
C ALA A 226 -8.41 1.89 22.03
N VAL A 227 -7.82 2.56 23.03
CA VAL A 227 -8.57 3.16 24.14
C VAL A 227 -9.52 4.24 23.67
N ALA A 228 -9.10 5.11 22.75
CA ALA A 228 -9.97 6.14 22.17
C ALA A 228 -11.18 5.53 21.42
N PHE A 229 -10.99 4.37 20.77
CA PHE A 229 -12.10 3.64 20.15
C PHE A 229 -13.04 3.02 21.21
N GLU A 230 -12.52 2.38 22.24
CA GLU A 230 -13.32 1.77 23.31
C GLU A 230 -14.16 2.81 24.07
N THR A 231 -13.59 3.98 24.35
CA THR A 231 -14.28 5.07 25.07
C THR A 231 -15.27 5.86 24.22
N GLY A 232 -15.31 5.64 22.90
CA GLY A 232 -16.18 6.38 21.99
C GLY A 232 -15.65 7.74 21.56
N GLU A 233 -14.37 7.99 21.78
CA GLU A 233 -13.70 9.19 21.30
C GLU A 233 -13.51 9.18 19.78
N ILE A 234 -13.39 7.97 19.20
CA ILE A 234 -13.36 7.71 17.75
C ILE A 234 -14.35 6.61 17.39
N ASP A 235 -14.84 6.64 16.16
CA ASP A 235 -15.92 5.78 15.67
C ASP A 235 -15.40 4.57 14.89
N MET A 236 -14.22 4.70 14.27
CA MET A 236 -13.61 3.65 13.48
C MET A 236 -12.09 3.75 13.45
N LEU A 237 -11.46 2.63 13.08
CA LEU A 237 -10.05 2.52 12.70
C LEU A 237 -9.94 1.70 11.41
N TYR A 238 -8.98 2.02 10.56
CA TYR A 238 -8.72 1.33 9.29
C TYR A 238 -7.24 1.44 8.93
N GLY A 239 -6.59 0.32 8.66
CA GLY A 239 -5.18 0.27 8.28
C GLY A 239 -4.58 -1.12 8.39
N ASP A 240 -3.25 -1.18 8.45
CA ASP A 240 -2.46 -2.40 8.62
C ASP A 240 -2.18 -2.72 10.12
N GLU A 241 -1.23 -3.62 10.37
CA GLU A 241 -0.87 -4.09 11.70
C GLU A 241 -0.33 -3.04 12.67
N GLY A 242 0.03 -1.85 12.18
CA GLY A 242 0.43 -0.71 13.00
C GLY A 242 -0.75 0.11 13.55
N LEU A 243 -1.97 -0.21 13.13
CA LEU A 243 -3.18 0.57 13.47
C LEU A 243 -3.53 0.47 14.95
N LEU A 244 -3.55 -0.72 15.51
CA LEU A 244 -3.80 -1.03 16.91
C LEU A 244 -3.08 -2.34 17.28
N PRO A 245 -2.90 -2.65 18.58
CA PRO A 245 -2.30 -3.92 18.99
C PRO A 245 -3.11 -5.10 18.46
N LEU A 246 -2.44 -6.11 17.91
CA LEU A 246 -3.10 -7.23 17.20
C LEU A 246 -3.97 -8.09 18.14
N ASP A 247 -3.55 -8.29 19.39
CA ASP A 247 -4.34 -8.94 20.44
C ASP A 247 -5.62 -8.16 20.75
N THR A 248 -5.55 -6.84 20.73
CA THR A 248 -6.70 -5.96 20.91
C THR A 248 -7.64 -6.04 19.72
N PHE A 249 -7.11 -6.10 18.49
CA PHE A 249 -7.94 -6.31 17.30
C PHE A 249 -8.71 -7.63 17.39
N GLU A 250 -8.04 -8.71 17.79
CA GLU A 250 -8.66 -10.02 17.95
C GLU A 250 -9.76 -9.99 19.04
N ARG A 251 -9.54 -9.28 20.14
CA ARG A 251 -10.57 -9.03 21.16
C ARG A 251 -11.78 -8.26 20.59
N PHE A 252 -11.54 -7.27 19.72
CA PHE A 252 -12.61 -6.50 19.09
C PHE A 252 -13.42 -7.33 18.11
N ARG A 253 -12.81 -8.28 17.40
CA ARG A 253 -13.52 -9.22 16.50
C ARG A 253 -14.60 -10.03 17.20
N HIS A 254 -14.42 -10.30 18.47
CA HIS A 254 -15.36 -11.08 19.29
C HIS A 254 -16.30 -10.21 20.13
N HIS A 255 -16.19 -8.88 20.06
CA HIS A 255 -17.02 -7.97 20.84
C HIS A 255 -18.35 -7.65 20.11
N PRO A 256 -19.54 -7.92 20.70
CA PRO A 256 -20.81 -7.76 20.01
C PRO A 256 -21.17 -6.31 19.64
N GLY A 257 -20.53 -5.32 20.26
CA GLY A 257 -20.74 -3.88 19.98
C GLY A 257 -19.92 -3.33 18.81
N TYR A 258 -19.06 -4.17 18.19
CA TYR A 258 -18.15 -3.72 17.13
C TYR A 258 -18.30 -4.56 15.86
N VAL A 259 -17.95 -3.94 14.74
CA VAL A 259 -17.79 -4.62 13.44
C VAL A 259 -16.30 -4.59 13.11
N ALA A 260 -15.62 -5.72 13.28
CA ALA A 260 -14.19 -5.85 12.98
C ALA A 260 -13.97 -6.86 11.86
N ARG A 261 -13.20 -6.48 10.84
CA ARG A 261 -13.01 -7.24 9.59
C ARG A 261 -11.53 -7.23 9.17
N LEU A 262 -11.16 -8.28 8.44
CA LEU A 262 -9.90 -8.38 7.70
C LEU A 262 -10.19 -8.36 6.20
N SER A 263 -9.34 -7.68 5.44
CA SER A 263 -9.37 -7.74 3.97
C SER A 263 -8.88 -9.10 3.46
N ALA A 264 -9.05 -9.34 2.16
CA ALA A 264 -8.19 -10.31 1.47
C ALA A 264 -6.70 -9.92 1.66
N PRO A 265 -5.76 -10.88 1.58
CA PRO A 265 -4.32 -10.60 1.62
C PRO A 265 -3.92 -9.54 0.60
N ALA A 266 -3.19 -8.53 1.04
CA ALA A 266 -2.83 -7.36 0.25
C ALA A 266 -1.33 -7.29 -0.05
N GLU A 267 -0.50 -7.70 0.91
CA GLU A 267 0.96 -7.60 0.86
C GLU A 267 1.59 -8.85 1.45
N THR A 268 2.90 -9.01 1.27
CA THR A 268 3.65 -10.14 1.82
C THR A 268 4.81 -9.63 2.65
N VAL A 269 4.88 -10.03 3.92
CA VAL A 269 6.09 -9.89 4.75
C VAL A 269 6.99 -11.08 4.51
N MET A 270 8.29 -10.82 4.25
CA MET A 270 9.30 -11.85 3.97
C MET A 270 10.67 -11.43 4.46
N LEU A 271 11.59 -12.38 4.48
CA LEU A 271 13.01 -12.10 4.50
C LEU A 271 13.58 -12.17 3.09
N ALA A 272 14.36 -11.17 2.70
CA ALA A 272 15.24 -11.24 1.54
C ALA A 272 16.57 -11.86 1.97
N LEU A 273 17.00 -12.91 1.28
CA LEU A 273 18.19 -13.70 1.59
C LEU A 273 19.30 -13.31 0.61
N ASN A 274 20.42 -12.82 1.11
CA ASN A 274 21.49 -12.30 0.25
C ASN A 274 22.26 -13.43 -0.46
N ALA A 275 22.01 -13.61 -1.75
CA ALA A 275 22.68 -14.61 -2.57
C ALA A 275 24.10 -14.21 -3.01
N SER A 276 24.58 -13.00 -2.66
CA SER A 276 25.88 -12.51 -3.10
C SER A 276 27.01 -12.70 -2.10
N GLN A 277 26.70 -12.95 -0.82
CA GLN A 277 27.70 -13.03 0.25
C GLN A 277 27.31 -13.99 1.38
N GLY A 278 28.30 -14.39 2.18
CA GLY A 278 28.10 -15.25 3.33
C GLY A 278 27.52 -16.63 2.99
N PRO A 279 27.01 -17.36 3.99
CA PRO A 279 26.45 -18.70 3.78
C PRO A 279 25.20 -18.70 2.89
N THR A 280 24.43 -17.61 2.86
CA THR A 280 23.23 -17.48 2.04
C THR A 280 23.51 -17.41 0.52
N ARG A 281 24.77 -17.33 0.10
CA ARG A 281 25.18 -17.56 -1.30
C ARG A 281 24.77 -18.94 -1.80
N GLU A 282 24.82 -19.94 -0.92
CA GLU A 282 24.48 -21.31 -1.28
C GLU A 282 22.96 -21.48 -1.32
N GLN A 283 22.43 -21.94 -2.45
CA GLN A 283 20.99 -22.17 -2.61
C GLN A 283 20.46 -23.16 -1.56
N ALA A 284 21.21 -24.23 -1.30
CA ALA A 284 20.83 -25.24 -0.29
C ALA A 284 20.67 -24.63 1.11
N VAL A 285 21.48 -23.63 1.47
CA VAL A 285 21.32 -22.88 2.72
C VAL A 285 20.00 -22.08 2.70
N ARG A 286 19.73 -21.33 1.62
CA ARG A 286 18.49 -20.57 1.49
C ARG A 286 17.23 -21.45 1.54
N GLU A 287 17.29 -22.62 0.89
CA GLU A 287 16.20 -23.62 0.98
C GLU A 287 16.04 -24.16 2.39
N ALA A 288 17.16 -24.51 3.06
CA ALA A 288 17.12 -25.00 4.43
C ALA A 288 16.50 -23.97 5.39
N LEU A 289 16.83 -22.67 5.25
CA LEU A 289 16.23 -21.60 6.04
C LEU A 289 14.70 -21.55 5.86
N ASN A 290 14.21 -21.73 4.61
CA ASN A 290 12.78 -21.75 4.31
C ASN A 290 12.05 -22.92 4.99
N TYR A 291 12.68 -24.11 5.08
CA TYR A 291 12.10 -25.26 5.78
C TYR A 291 12.26 -25.20 7.30
N ALA A 292 13.22 -24.43 7.81
CA ALA A 292 13.53 -24.36 9.24
C ALA A 292 12.67 -23.38 10.03
N VAL A 293 11.96 -22.47 9.37
CA VAL A 293 11.13 -21.46 10.06
C VAL A 293 9.68 -21.93 10.16
N ASP A 294 9.18 -22.02 11.39
CA ASP A 294 7.78 -22.34 11.71
C ASP A 294 6.91 -21.08 11.56
N LYS A 295 6.46 -20.84 10.32
CA LYS A 295 5.63 -19.69 9.97
C LYS A 295 4.24 -19.74 10.63
N GLN A 296 3.70 -20.96 10.88
CA GLN A 296 2.41 -21.11 11.53
C GLN A 296 2.46 -20.60 12.97
N THR A 297 3.49 -20.99 13.71
CA THR A 297 3.70 -20.48 15.08
C THR A 297 3.89 -18.96 15.09
N LEU A 298 4.57 -18.38 14.07
CA LEU A 298 4.68 -16.92 13.95
C LEU A 298 3.31 -16.26 13.76
N VAL A 299 2.49 -16.79 12.85
CA VAL A 299 1.15 -16.26 12.58
C VAL A 299 0.24 -16.38 13.79
N ASP A 300 0.27 -17.50 14.50
CA ASP A 300 -0.63 -17.76 15.62
C ASP A 300 -0.23 -16.96 16.88
N SER A 301 1.07 -16.92 17.22
CA SER A 301 1.53 -16.37 18.50
C SER A 301 1.99 -14.92 18.44
N VAL A 302 2.47 -14.42 17.29
CA VAL A 302 2.93 -13.03 17.15
C VAL A 302 1.90 -12.19 16.42
N LEU A 303 1.29 -12.76 15.36
CA LEU A 303 0.32 -12.05 14.52
C LEU A 303 -1.14 -12.32 14.93
N TYR A 304 -1.37 -13.11 15.99
CA TYR A 304 -2.70 -13.38 16.57
C TYR A 304 -3.74 -13.83 15.51
N GLY A 305 -3.30 -14.57 14.47
CA GLY A 305 -4.19 -15.01 13.39
C GLY A 305 -4.75 -13.91 12.49
N THR A 306 -4.24 -12.68 12.59
CA THR A 306 -4.68 -11.55 11.76
C THR A 306 -4.13 -11.61 10.34
N GLN A 307 -3.14 -12.44 10.10
CA GLN A 307 -2.49 -12.67 8.81
C GLN A 307 -2.51 -14.15 8.45
N GLN A 308 -2.24 -14.48 7.20
CA GLN A 308 -2.15 -15.86 6.71
C GLN A 308 -0.68 -16.25 6.48
N VAL A 309 -0.34 -17.53 6.65
CA VAL A 309 1.00 -18.03 6.31
C VAL A 309 1.27 -17.81 4.82
N ALA A 310 2.41 -17.22 4.51
CA ALA A 310 2.83 -17.00 3.14
C ALA A 310 3.69 -18.17 2.61
N ASP A 311 3.25 -18.73 1.49
CA ASP A 311 3.97 -19.79 0.77
C ASP A 311 4.80 -19.26 -0.41
N THR A 312 4.41 -18.11 -0.95
CA THR A 312 5.00 -17.50 -2.15
C THR A 312 5.20 -16.00 -1.96
N LEU A 313 5.97 -15.38 -2.87
CA LEU A 313 6.28 -13.95 -2.81
C LEU A 313 5.03 -13.06 -2.88
N PHE A 314 4.03 -13.45 -3.67
CA PHE A 314 2.75 -12.77 -3.75
C PHE A 314 1.61 -13.69 -3.34
N ALA A 315 0.63 -13.16 -2.63
CA ALA A 315 -0.59 -13.88 -2.30
C ALA A 315 -1.34 -14.31 -3.59
N PRO A 316 -2.07 -15.43 -3.58
CA PRO A 316 -2.83 -15.90 -4.75
C PRO A 316 -3.86 -14.89 -5.28
N SER A 317 -4.28 -13.94 -4.47
CA SER A 317 -5.20 -12.84 -4.83
C SER A 317 -4.53 -11.73 -5.66
N VAL A 318 -3.18 -11.65 -5.67
CA VAL A 318 -2.46 -10.64 -6.44
C VAL A 318 -2.49 -11.00 -7.92
N PRO A 319 -2.78 -10.05 -8.83
CA PRO A 319 -2.75 -10.31 -10.27
C PRO A 319 -1.43 -10.93 -10.73
N TYR A 320 -1.49 -11.90 -11.63
CA TYR A 320 -0.34 -12.65 -12.16
C TYR A 320 0.44 -13.52 -11.16
N ALA A 321 0.01 -13.63 -9.90
CA ALA A 321 0.65 -14.52 -8.95
C ALA A 321 0.53 -15.98 -9.41
N PRO A 322 1.66 -16.76 -9.43
CA PRO A 322 1.62 -18.17 -9.83
C PRO A 322 0.81 -19.00 -8.83
N GLN A 323 -0.11 -19.84 -9.34
CA GLN A 323 -0.98 -20.65 -8.50
C GLN A 323 -0.41 -22.03 -8.16
N ASN A 324 0.69 -22.46 -8.82
CA ASN A 324 1.18 -23.85 -8.80
C ASN A 324 2.60 -23.99 -8.22
N LEU A 325 3.08 -23.04 -7.42
CA LEU A 325 4.39 -23.16 -6.77
C LEU A 325 4.27 -24.07 -5.55
N THR A 326 5.21 -25.01 -5.41
CA THR A 326 5.23 -25.94 -4.27
C THR A 326 5.64 -25.21 -2.99
N PRO A 327 4.80 -25.20 -1.94
CA PRO A 327 5.12 -24.54 -0.68
C PRO A 327 6.32 -25.19 0.03
N ARG A 328 7.18 -24.38 0.64
CA ARG A 328 8.21 -24.86 1.58
C ARG A 328 7.64 -24.79 3.00
N ARG A 329 6.97 -25.86 3.42
CA ARG A 329 6.39 -25.97 4.76
C ARG A 329 7.43 -26.30 5.79
N TYR A 330 7.17 -25.96 7.05
CA TYR A 330 8.08 -26.24 8.17
C TYR A 330 8.46 -27.72 8.23
N ASP A 331 9.73 -28.01 8.07
CA ASP A 331 10.34 -29.34 8.12
C ASP A 331 11.82 -29.21 8.55
N PRO A 332 12.08 -29.11 9.86
CA PRO A 332 13.45 -28.98 10.36
C PRO A 332 14.34 -30.20 10.08
N THR A 333 13.75 -31.37 9.82
CA THR A 333 14.51 -32.57 9.44
C THR A 333 15.05 -32.42 8.03
N LYS A 334 14.21 -31.96 7.09
CA LYS A 334 14.62 -31.66 5.73
C LYS A 334 15.65 -30.53 5.70
N ALA A 335 15.46 -29.49 6.51
CA ALA A 335 16.43 -28.40 6.65
C ALA A 335 17.83 -28.91 7.05
N ARG A 336 17.88 -29.78 8.08
CA ARG A 336 19.16 -30.41 8.49
C ARG A 336 19.79 -31.23 7.36
N ALA A 337 19.00 -32.03 6.67
CA ALA A 337 19.50 -32.87 5.57
C ALA A 337 20.09 -32.02 4.43
N LEU A 338 19.43 -30.91 4.05
CA LEU A 338 19.92 -29.97 3.03
C LEU A 338 21.27 -29.34 3.44
N LEU A 339 21.39 -28.93 4.71
CA LEU A 339 22.63 -28.34 5.23
C LEU A 339 23.77 -29.38 5.22
N GLU A 340 23.51 -30.62 5.62
CA GLU A 340 24.49 -31.72 5.62
C GLU A 340 24.96 -32.04 4.21
N GLN A 341 24.04 -32.16 3.26
CA GLN A 341 24.36 -32.39 1.85
C GLN A 341 25.20 -31.25 1.24
N ALA A 342 24.98 -30.03 1.70
CA ALA A 342 25.77 -28.86 1.32
C ALA A 342 27.14 -28.79 2.03
N GLY A 343 27.46 -29.73 2.92
CA GLY A 343 28.74 -29.81 3.63
C GLY A 343 28.80 -29.02 4.95
N TRP A 344 27.64 -28.49 5.42
CA TRP A 344 27.54 -27.83 6.73
C TRP A 344 27.34 -28.88 7.81
N GLN A 345 28.44 -29.28 8.47
CA GLN A 345 28.45 -30.34 9.47
C GLN A 345 28.20 -29.80 10.88
N GLN A 346 27.39 -30.50 11.67
CA GLN A 346 27.29 -30.27 13.08
C GLN A 346 28.17 -31.23 13.85
N LEU A 347 29.27 -30.74 14.41
CA LEU A 347 30.19 -31.53 15.17
C LEU A 347 29.67 -31.81 16.57
N GLU A 348 30.06 -32.96 17.15
CA GLU A 348 29.65 -33.32 18.50
C GLU A 348 30.08 -32.26 19.51
N GLY A 349 29.15 -31.86 20.41
CA GLY A 349 29.38 -30.83 21.41
C GLY A 349 29.39 -29.39 20.87
N GLN A 350 29.23 -29.17 19.56
CA GLN A 350 29.15 -27.82 18.99
C GLN A 350 27.70 -27.43 18.70
N PRO A 351 27.27 -26.24 19.14
CA PRO A 351 25.88 -25.79 18.92
C PRO A 351 25.61 -25.39 17.47
N TRP A 352 26.66 -25.01 16.74
CA TRP A 352 26.55 -24.45 15.40
C TRP A 352 27.18 -25.36 14.34
N ARG A 353 26.54 -25.44 13.18
CA ARG A 353 27.11 -26.09 12.01
C ARG A 353 28.30 -25.30 11.50
N GLN A 354 29.24 -25.99 10.88
CA GLN A 354 30.43 -25.40 10.29
C GLN A 354 30.81 -26.08 8.97
N LYS A 355 31.49 -25.35 8.09
CA LYS A 355 32.03 -25.81 6.83
C LYS A 355 33.40 -25.19 6.65
N ALA A 356 34.43 -26.03 6.39
CA ALA A 356 35.83 -25.59 6.33
C ALA A 356 36.28 -24.73 7.53
N GLY A 357 35.85 -25.09 8.73
CA GLY A 357 36.19 -24.37 9.98
C GLY A 357 35.42 -23.04 10.23
N GLN A 358 34.55 -22.66 9.31
CA GLN A 358 33.73 -21.44 9.46
C GLN A 358 32.33 -21.80 9.96
N PRO A 359 31.79 -21.11 10.98
CA PRO A 359 30.46 -21.36 11.50
C PRO A 359 29.39 -20.92 10.48
N LEU A 360 28.25 -21.60 10.52
CA LEU A 360 27.06 -21.19 9.77
C LEU A 360 26.39 -20.01 10.50
N ALA A 361 26.96 -18.83 10.31
CA ALA A 361 26.53 -17.59 10.96
C ALA A 361 25.93 -16.62 9.94
N ILE A 362 24.75 -16.07 10.28
CA ILE A 362 23.97 -15.19 9.40
C ILE A 362 23.42 -14.02 10.22
N GLU A 363 23.54 -12.78 9.72
CA GLU A 363 22.89 -11.62 10.31
C GLU A 363 21.44 -11.51 9.82
N LEU A 364 20.51 -11.18 10.72
CA LEU A 364 19.13 -10.81 10.42
C LEU A 364 18.92 -9.35 10.81
N ALA A 365 18.78 -8.50 9.80
CA ALA A 365 18.62 -7.06 9.95
C ALA A 365 17.13 -6.65 9.98
N PHE A 366 16.78 -5.72 10.88
CA PHE A 366 15.43 -5.16 11.01
C PHE A 366 15.48 -3.78 11.66
N ILE A 367 14.41 -3.00 11.52
CA ILE A 367 14.26 -1.69 12.19
C ILE A 367 14.04 -1.94 13.68
N GLY A 368 14.97 -1.51 14.52
CA GLY A 368 15.02 -1.83 15.95
C GLY A 368 13.83 -1.29 16.77
N THR A 369 13.14 -0.27 16.26
CA THR A 369 11.92 0.28 16.88
C THR A 369 10.64 -0.47 16.45
N ASP A 370 10.72 -1.37 15.48
CA ASP A 370 9.62 -2.23 15.07
C ASP A 370 9.53 -3.45 16.00
N ALA A 371 8.63 -3.35 16.98
CA ALA A 371 8.43 -4.40 18.00
C ALA A 371 7.93 -5.72 17.38
N LEU A 372 7.14 -5.64 16.30
CA LEU A 372 6.61 -6.81 15.61
C LEU A 372 7.72 -7.56 14.85
N ALA A 373 8.52 -6.84 14.07
CA ALA A 373 9.69 -7.39 13.40
C ALA A 373 10.69 -7.99 14.38
N LYS A 374 10.91 -7.33 15.53
CA LYS A 374 11.77 -7.85 16.59
C LYS A 374 11.26 -9.18 17.15
N SER A 375 9.97 -9.27 17.49
CA SER A 375 9.36 -10.50 18.02
C SER A 375 9.44 -11.65 17.01
N MET A 376 9.16 -11.37 15.73
CA MET A 376 9.33 -12.35 14.65
C MET A 376 10.80 -12.78 14.50
N ALA A 377 11.75 -11.84 14.56
CA ALA A 377 13.19 -12.13 14.44
C ALA A 377 13.69 -13.05 15.56
N GLU A 378 13.23 -12.86 16.80
CA GLU A 378 13.58 -13.69 17.94
C GLU A 378 13.09 -15.14 17.78
N ILE A 379 11.86 -15.34 17.27
CA ILE A 379 11.33 -16.68 16.98
C ILE A 379 12.10 -17.33 15.82
N ILE A 380 12.37 -16.58 14.74
CA ILE A 380 13.17 -17.07 13.61
C ILE A 380 14.56 -17.49 14.09
N GLN A 381 15.22 -16.68 14.92
CA GLN A 381 16.50 -17.03 15.53
C GLN A 381 16.42 -18.35 16.31
N ALA A 382 15.37 -18.52 17.12
CA ALA A 382 15.16 -19.73 17.91
C ALA A 382 14.93 -20.97 17.01
N ASN A 383 14.13 -20.85 15.95
CA ASN A 383 13.91 -21.92 14.98
C ASN A 383 15.21 -22.32 14.28
N LEU A 384 15.97 -21.34 13.78
CA LEU A 384 17.21 -21.57 13.04
C LEU A 384 18.32 -22.18 13.93
N ARG A 385 18.34 -21.83 15.22
CA ARG A 385 19.21 -22.46 16.20
C ARG A 385 18.97 -23.97 16.29
N GLN A 386 17.74 -24.46 16.19
CA GLN A 386 17.40 -25.88 16.26
C GLN A 386 18.01 -26.71 15.12
N VAL A 387 18.37 -26.07 14.02
CA VAL A 387 19.03 -26.71 12.88
C VAL A 387 20.52 -26.36 12.78
N GLY A 388 21.08 -25.73 13.83
CA GLY A 388 22.52 -25.44 13.95
C GLY A 388 22.95 -24.16 13.20
N VAL A 389 22.05 -23.24 12.89
CA VAL A 389 22.36 -21.93 12.29
C VAL A 389 22.50 -20.89 13.40
N GLN A 390 23.62 -20.18 13.42
CA GLN A 390 23.84 -19.05 14.30
C GLN A 390 23.27 -17.77 13.68
N VAL A 391 22.23 -17.20 14.26
CA VAL A 391 21.65 -15.93 13.80
C VAL A 391 22.02 -14.80 14.76
N THR A 392 22.59 -13.73 14.21
CA THR A 392 22.83 -12.48 14.91
C THR A 392 21.71 -11.49 14.56
N LEU A 393 20.96 -11.05 15.56
CA LEU A 393 19.91 -10.04 15.38
C LEU A 393 20.52 -8.65 15.33
N VAL A 394 20.23 -7.90 14.25
CA VAL A 394 20.74 -6.55 13.99
C VAL A 394 19.57 -5.58 13.90
N GLY A 395 19.11 -5.14 15.10
CA GLY A 395 18.08 -4.10 15.21
C GLY A 395 18.75 -2.72 15.25
N GLU A 396 18.62 -1.95 14.18
CA GLU A 396 19.20 -0.62 14.04
C GLU A 396 18.12 0.43 13.78
N GLU A 397 18.50 1.70 13.83
CA GLU A 397 17.65 2.80 13.42
C GLU A 397 17.28 2.67 11.92
N GLU A 398 16.10 3.14 11.54
CA GLU A 398 15.54 2.99 10.19
C GLU A 398 16.50 3.45 9.08
N SER A 399 17.14 4.61 9.27
CA SER A 399 18.12 5.16 8.31
C SER A 399 19.34 4.25 8.10
N SER A 400 19.79 3.56 9.17
CA SER A 400 20.89 2.60 9.15
C SER A 400 20.48 1.31 8.43
N ILE A 401 19.26 0.83 8.66
CA ILE A 401 18.70 -0.32 7.94
C ILE A 401 18.58 -0.04 6.44
N TYR A 402 18.11 1.16 6.06
CA TYR A 402 18.11 1.55 4.65
C TYR A 402 19.51 1.70 4.04
N ALA A 403 20.52 2.09 4.82
CA ALA A 403 21.90 2.08 4.36
C ALA A 403 22.41 0.66 4.14
N ARG A 404 22.16 -0.29 5.08
CA ARG A 404 22.47 -1.72 4.91
C ARG A 404 21.82 -2.30 3.66
N GLN A 405 20.56 -1.95 3.45
CA GLN A 405 19.80 -2.37 2.27
C GLN A 405 20.46 -1.93 0.98
N ARG A 406 20.79 -0.63 0.83
CA ARG A 406 21.45 -0.09 -0.37
C ARG A 406 22.83 -0.67 -0.63
N GLU A 407 23.56 -0.99 0.43
CA GLU A 407 24.94 -1.49 0.36
C GLU A 407 25.02 -3.03 0.30
N GLY A 408 23.88 -3.71 0.48
CA GLY A 408 23.82 -5.18 0.54
C GLY A 408 24.50 -5.77 1.79
N ARG A 409 24.63 -5.00 2.88
CA ARG A 409 25.26 -5.43 4.14
C ARG A 409 24.28 -6.17 5.04
N PHE A 410 23.80 -7.32 4.58
CA PHE A 410 22.93 -8.21 5.35
C PHE A 410 23.08 -9.65 4.85
N GLY A 411 22.87 -10.63 5.73
CA GLY A 411 22.62 -12.02 5.33
C GLY A 411 21.14 -12.25 5.04
N MET A 412 20.30 -11.81 5.98
CA MET A 412 18.85 -11.76 5.88
C MET A 412 18.37 -10.36 6.28
N ILE A 413 17.33 -9.86 5.62
CA ILE A 413 16.69 -8.58 5.97
C ILE A 413 15.19 -8.69 5.81
N PHE A 414 14.42 -8.11 6.75
CA PHE A 414 12.98 -7.98 6.57
C PHE A 414 12.67 -7.09 5.38
N ASN A 415 11.72 -7.56 4.58
CA ASN A 415 11.21 -6.86 3.41
C ASN A 415 9.71 -7.09 3.29
N ARG A 416 9.05 -6.27 2.48
CA ARG A 416 7.60 -6.32 2.29
C ARG A 416 7.26 -5.95 0.85
N THR A 417 6.29 -6.62 0.23
CA THR A 417 5.73 -6.17 -1.06
C THR A 417 4.89 -4.91 -0.86
N TRP A 418 4.50 -4.26 -1.94
CA TRP A 418 3.96 -2.90 -1.84
C TRP A 418 2.44 -2.82 -1.90
N GLY A 419 1.77 -3.95 -2.13
CA GLY A 419 0.32 -4.01 -2.26
C GLY A 419 -0.22 -3.41 -3.56
N SER A 420 -1.54 -3.44 -3.70
CA SER A 420 -2.22 -2.88 -4.86
C SER A 420 -2.16 -1.35 -4.88
N PRO A 421 -1.94 -0.72 -6.04
CA PRO A 421 -1.75 -1.27 -7.37
C PRO A 421 -0.28 -1.46 -7.78
N TYR A 422 0.66 -1.44 -6.86
CA TYR A 422 2.10 -1.54 -7.12
C TYR A 422 2.56 -2.97 -7.44
N ASP A 423 1.87 -3.96 -6.84
CA ASP A 423 2.19 -5.37 -7.03
C ASP A 423 1.44 -5.95 -8.25
N PRO A 424 2.10 -6.79 -9.06
CA PRO A 424 3.51 -7.16 -8.96
C PRO A 424 4.46 -6.26 -9.76
N HIS A 425 3.98 -5.39 -10.67
CA HIS A 425 4.80 -4.73 -11.69
C HIS A 425 5.84 -3.75 -11.10
N ALA A 426 5.44 -2.86 -10.19
CA ALA A 426 6.34 -1.88 -9.62
C ALA A 426 7.33 -2.54 -8.65
N PHE A 427 6.90 -3.52 -7.87
CA PHE A 427 7.77 -4.30 -7.00
C PHE A 427 8.81 -5.08 -7.81
N LEU A 428 8.41 -5.77 -8.89
CA LEU A 428 9.37 -6.44 -9.77
C LEU A 428 10.33 -5.43 -10.43
N SER A 429 9.83 -4.28 -10.87
CA SER A 429 10.67 -3.23 -11.43
C SER A 429 11.77 -2.79 -10.47
N SER A 430 11.46 -2.67 -9.16
CA SER A 430 12.43 -2.29 -8.12
C SER A 430 13.57 -3.30 -7.93
N MET A 431 13.35 -4.56 -8.28
CA MET A 431 14.38 -5.60 -8.22
C MET A 431 15.60 -5.33 -9.12
N ARG A 432 15.49 -4.42 -10.09
CA ARG A 432 16.56 -3.97 -10.98
C ARG A 432 17.29 -2.73 -10.46
N VAL A 433 16.84 -2.16 -9.35
CA VAL A 433 17.38 -0.90 -8.80
C VAL A 433 18.35 -1.19 -7.66
N PRO A 434 19.64 -0.84 -7.78
CA PRO A 434 20.67 -1.20 -6.79
C PRO A 434 20.42 -0.74 -5.35
N SER A 435 19.61 0.29 -5.16
CA SER A 435 19.28 0.79 -3.81
C SER A 435 18.26 -0.07 -3.05
N HIS A 436 17.65 -1.07 -3.70
CA HIS A 436 16.65 -1.95 -3.08
C HIS A 436 17.25 -3.25 -2.53
N ALA A 437 16.70 -3.75 -1.43
CA ALA A 437 17.08 -5.02 -0.82
C ALA A 437 16.97 -6.18 -1.81
N ASP A 438 15.93 -6.16 -2.64
CA ASP A 438 15.63 -7.17 -3.65
C ASP A 438 16.76 -7.31 -4.68
N TYR A 439 17.27 -6.18 -5.21
CA TYR A 439 18.42 -6.19 -6.10
C TYR A 439 19.65 -6.79 -5.41
N GLN A 440 19.93 -6.34 -4.19
CA GLN A 440 21.11 -6.79 -3.44
C GLN A 440 21.02 -8.27 -3.07
N ALA A 441 19.84 -8.75 -2.70
CA ALA A 441 19.60 -10.17 -2.42
C ALA A 441 19.81 -11.05 -3.66
N GLN A 442 19.34 -10.59 -4.82
CA GLN A 442 19.40 -11.32 -6.09
C GLN A 442 20.75 -11.21 -6.82
N ARG A 443 21.60 -10.22 -6.49
CA ARG A 443 22.82 -9.90 -7.24
C ARG A 443 23.75 -11.10 -7.45
N GLY A 444 23.76 -12.06 -6.54
CA GLY A 444 24.57 -13.27 -6.61
C GLY A 444 23.89 -14.46 -7.32
N LEU A 445 22.66 -14.32 -7.79
CA LEU A 445 21.96 -15.40 -8.50
C LEU A 445 22.59 -15.62 -9.90
N PRO A 446 22.77 -16.88 -10.33
CA PRO A 446 23.31 -17.18 -11.67
C PRO A 446 22.45 -16.55 -12.78
N ASP A 447 21.15 -16.54 -12.60
CA ASP A 447 20.17 -16.09 -13.60
C ASP A 447 19.74 -14.62 -13.42
N LYS A 448 20.44 -13.83 -12.60
CA LYS A 448 20.05 -12.43 -12.33
C LYS A 448 19.86 -11.60 -13.60
N ALA A 449 20.75 -11.74 -14.57
CA ALA A 449 20.66 -11.03 -15.84
C ALA A 449 19.40 -11.43 -16.65
N LEU A 450 19.02 -12.71 -16.60
CA LEU A 450 17.80 -13.21 -17.24
C LEU A 450 16.55 -12.69 -16.53
N ILE A 451 16.53 -12.73 -15.19
CA ILE A 451 15.45 -12.17 -14.37
C ILE A 451 15.22 -10.70 -14.72
N ASP A 452 16.28 -9.88 -14.77
CA ASP A 452 16.19 -8.46 -15.10
C ASP A 452 15.68 -8.20 -16.52
N LYS A 453 16.10 -9.05 -17.48
CA LYS A 453 15.62 -9.00 -18.86
C LYS A 453 14.12 -9.33 -18.91
N GLU A 454 13.69 -10.42 -18.30
CA GLU A 454 12.30 -10.86 -18.28
C GLU A 454 11.40 -9.81 -17.58
N ILE A 455 11.84 -9.19 -16.49
CA ILE A 455 11.15 -8.07 -15.84
C ILE A 455 11.01 -6.89 -16.82
N SER A 456 12.05 -6.56 -17.58
CA SER A 456 11.98 -5.48 -18.57
C SER A 456 10.98 -5.81 -19.69
N GLU A 457 10.92 -7.06 -20.13
CA GLU A 457 9.96 -7.53 -21.14
C GLU A 457 8.51 -7.50 -20.61
N VAL A 458 8.29 -7.90 -19.34
CA VAL A 458 6.97 -7.78 -18.68
C VAL A 458 6.44 -6.36 -18.76
N LEU A 459 7.29 -5.37 -18.52
CA LEU A 459 6.90 -3.96 -18.48
C LEU A 459 6.63 -3.35 -19.86
N THR A 460 7.14 -3.97 -20.94
CA THR A 460 7.09 -3.40 -22.29
C THR A 460 6.19 -4.17 -23.26
N THR A 461 5.86 -5.45 -22.98
CA THR A 461 5.00 -6.23 -23.88
C THR A 461 3.54 -5.82 -23.79
N GLY A 462 2.91 -5.63 -24.96
CA GLY A 462 1.46 -5.41 -25.08
C GLY A 462 0.64 -6.71 -25.09
N ASP A 463 1.28 -7.87 -25.31
CA ASP A 463 0.62 -9.17 -25.36
C ASP A 463 0.36 -9.70 -23.93
N GLU A 464 -0.90 -9.86 -23.57
CA GLU A 464 -1.33 -10.30 -22.24
C GLU A 464 -0.91 -11.75 -21.95
N ALA A 465 -0.96 -12.65 -22.94
CA ALA A 465 -0.56 -14.05 -22.74
C ALA A 465 0.95 -14.17 -22.51
N GLN A 466 1.75 -13.42 -23.28
CA GLN A 466 3.18 -13.33 -23.08
C GLN A 466 3.51 -12.71 -21.72
N ARG A 467 2.80 -11.68 -21.31
CA ARG A 467 3.00 -11.04 -19.99
C ARG A 467 2.75 -12.01 -18.85
N ARG A 468 1.64 -12.77 -18.88
CA ARG A 468 1.36 -13.83 -17.89
C ARG A 468 2.47 -14.86 -17.82
N LYS A 469 2.97 -15.29 -18.98
CA LYS A 469 4.07 -16.25 -19.05
C LYS A 469 5.33 -15.69 -18.42
N LEU A 470 5.71 -14.47 -18.73
CA LEU A 470 6.90 -13.81 -18.17
C LEU A 470 6.82 -13.64 -16.65
N TYR A 471 5.66 -13.20 -16.12
CA TYR A 471 5.44 -13.16 -14.66
C TYR A 471 5.61 -14.54 -14.02
N HIS A 472 4.99 -15.55 -14.63
CA HIS A 472 5.12 -16.92 -14.14
C HIS A 472 6.59 -17.38 -14.13
N ASP A 473 7.33 -17.15 -15.20
CA ASP A 473 8.72 -17.57 -15.33
C ASP A 473 9.62 -16.87 -14.28
N VAL A 474 9.51 -15.54 -14.14
CA VAL A 474 10.26 -14.76 -13.15
C VAL A 474 9.94 -15.23 -11.72
N LEU A 475 8.68 -15.33 -11.37
CA LEU A 475 8.27 -15.67 -9.99
C LEU A 475 8.59 -17.13 -9.65
N THR A 476 8.48 -18.05 -10.62
CA THR A 476 8.89 -19.44 -10.46
C THR A 476 10.40 -19.55 -10.20
N ARG A 477 11.21 -18.82 -10.96
CA ARG A 477 12.67 -18.80 -10.81
C ARG A 477 13.07 -18.25 -9.43
N LEU A 478 12.53 -17.10 -9.02
CA LEU A 478 12.77 -16.53 -7.69
C LEU A 478 12.37 -17.49 -6.56
N HIS A 479 11.28 -18.22 -6.75
CA HIS A 479 10.84 -19.23 -5.79
C HIS A 479 11.82 -20.43 -5.78
N GLN A 480 12.23 -20.95 -6.94
CA GLN A 480 13.21 -22.05 -7.02
C GLN A 480 14.54 -21.68 -6.38
N ASP A 481 15.05 -20.49 -6.64
CA ASP A 481 16.29 -19.96 -6.06
C ASP A 481 16.23 -19.73 -4.55
N ALA A 482 15.02 -19.80 -3.96
CA ALA A 482 14.76 -19.55 -2.54
C ALA A 482 15.35 -18.23 -2.02
N VAL A 483 15.41 -17.21 -2.88
CA VAL A 483 16.00 -15.91 -2.53
C VAL A 483 15.12 -15.13 -1.54
N TYR A 484 13.86 -15.53 -1.41
CA TYR A 484 12.93 -15.03 -0.40
C TYR A 484 12.50 -16.14 0.55
N LEU A 485 12.25 -15.77 1.80
CA LEU A 485 11.55 -16.56 2.79
C LEU A 485 10.25 -15.83 3.13
N PRO A 486 9.15 -16.11 2.41
CA PRO A 486 7.85 -15.52 2.72
C PRO A 486 7.40 -15.94 4.12
N ILE A 487 6.88 -15.02 4.90
CA ILE A 487 6.45 -15.27 6.29
C ILE A 487 4.93 -15.26 6.36
N SER A 488 4.31 -14.12 6.03
CA SER A 488 2.87 -13.95 6.14
C SER A 488 2.30 -13.05 5.05
N TYR A 489 1.05 -13.30 4.68
CA TYR A 489 0.25 -12.41 3.86
C TYR A 489 -0.53 -11.46 4.76
N VAL A 490 -0.26 -10.17 4.61
CA VAL A 490 -0.85 -9.11 5.41
C VAL A 490 -2.24 -8.77 4.90
N SER A 491 -3.20 -8.70 5.81
CA SER A 491 -4.53 -8.15 5.56
C SER A 491 -4.69 -6.78 6.21
N LEU A 492 -5.41 -5.88 5.56
CA LEU A 492 -5.87 -4.66 6.19
C LEU A 492 -6.93 -5.00 7.24
N MET A 493 -6.94 -4.21 8.30
CA MET A 493 -7.91 -4.31 9.40
C MET A 493 -8.88 -3.14 9.35
N SER A 494 -10.15 -3.39 9.59
CA SER A 494 -11.13 -2.36 9.90
C SER A 494 -11.84 -2.69 11.19
N VAL A 495 -12.05 -1.69 12.03
CA VAL A 495 -12.86 -1.78 13.24
C VAL A 495 -13.78 -0.58 13.27
N ALA A 496 -15.08 -0.81 13.48
CA ALA A 496 -16.07 0.23 13.55
C ALA A 496 -17.12 -0.08 14.64
N ARG A 497 -17.78 0.94 15.14
CA ARG A 497 -18.95 0.79 16.00
C ARG A 497 -20.13 0.27 15.17
N GLN A 498 -21.09 -0.38 15.83
CA GLN A 498 -22.27 -0.97 15.16
C GLN A 498 -23.06 0.08 14.34
N GLU A 499 -23.18 1.31 14.83
CA GLU A 499 -23.88 2.40 14.16
C GLU A 499 -23.17 2.92 12.89
N VAL A 500 -21.85 2.71 12.78
CA VAL A 500 -21.08 2.98 11.55
C VAL A 500 -21.25 1.85 10.54
N GLY A 501 -21.35 0.62 11.05
CA GLY A 501 -21.51 -0.57 10.23
C GLY A 501 -20.20 -1.10 9.63
N GLU A 502 -20.34 -1.88 8.58
CA GLU A 502 -19.21 -2.48 7.87
C GLU A 502 -18.49 -1.45 7.01
N ILE A 503 -17.17 -1.37 7.19
CA ILE A 503 -16.29 -0.57 6.34
C ILE A 503 -15.79 -1.46 5.20
N PRO A 504 -16.07 -1.14 3.93
CA PRO A 504 -15.54 -1.88 2.80
C PRO A 504 -14.02 -1.70 2.69
N PHE A 505 -13.32 -2.63 2.03
CA PHE A 505 -11.92 -2.48 1.72
C PHE A 505 -11.74 -1.92 0.31
N ALA A 506 -10.87 -0.90 0.20
CA ALA A 506 -10.56 -0.30 -1.10
C ALA A 506 -9.66 -1.24 -1.92
N PRO A 507 -9.80 -1.26 -3.27
CA PRO A 507 -8.88 -1.99 -4.16
C PRO A 507 -7.42 -1.50 -4.05
N VAL A 508 -7.21 -0.23 -3.73
CA VAL A 508 -5.89 0.36 -3.48
C VAL A 508 -5.63 0.32 -1.98
N THR A 509 -4.58 -0.39 -1.57
CA THR A 509 -4.30 -0.67 -0.14
C THR A 509 -4.09 0.58 0.72
N SER A 510 -3.60 1.66 0.12
CA SER A 510 -3.38 2.95 0.80
C SER A 510 -4.62 3.87 0.84
N GLU A 511 -5.76 3.45 0.31
CA GLU A 511 -7.00 4.23 0.33
C GLU A 511 -7.92 3.78 1.47
N ILE A 512 -8.61 4.75 2.09
CA ILE A 512 -9.69 4.50 3.06
C ILE A 512 -11.00 4.95 2.40
N PRO A 513 -11.98 4.05 2.19
CA PRO A 513 -13.15 4.33 1.37
C PRO A 513 -14.25 5.11 2.13
N PHE A 514 -13.91 6.26 2.69
CA PHE A 514 -14.85 7.11 3.44
C PHE A 514 -16.08 7.56 2.61
N ASP A 515 -15.94 7.66 1.30
CA ASP A 515 -17.02 8.00 0.37
C ASP A 515 -18.07 6.90 0.23
N GLN A 516 -17.76 5.67 0.64
CA GLN A 516 -18.63 4.51 0.57
C GLN A 516 -19.32 4.18 1.91
N ILE A 517 -18.89 4.83 3.01
CA ILE A 517 -19.49 4.62 4.33
C ILE A 517 -20.89 5.25 4.34
N THR A 518 -21.88 4.44 4.66
CA THR A 518 -23.27 4.88 4.82
C THR A 518 -23.74 4.56 6.24
N PRO A 519 -24.50 5.47 6.87
CA PRO A 519 -25.04 5.21 8.21
C PRO A 519 -25.92 3.96 8.20
N VAL A 520 -25.77 3.13 9.21
CA VAL A 520 -26.73 2.07 9.48
C VAL A 520 -28.02 2.73 9.91
N THR A 521 -29.09 2.54 9.17
CA THR A 521 -30.42 3.03 9.56
C THR A 521 -30.88 2.24 10.79
N PRO A 522 -31.29 2.90 11.89
CA PRO A 522 -31.73 2.21 13.10
C PRO A 522 -32.92 1.28 12.86
#